data_46e9d8df083fd920a7238670e7263e16
#
_entry.id   46e9d8df083fd920a7238670e7263e16
#
_cell.length_a   1.000
_cell.length_b   1.000
_cell.length_c   1.000
_cell.angle_alpha   90.00
_cell.angle_beta   90.00
_cell.angle_gamma   90.00
#
_symmetry.space_group_name_H-M   'P 1'
#
loop_
_entity.id
_entity.type
_entity.pdbx_description
1 polymer ?
#
loop_
_entity_poly.entity_id
_entity_poly.type
_entity_poly.pdbx_seq_one_letter_code
_entity_poly.pdbx_strand_id
1 'polypeptide(L)'
;VDILSGDVNPSGKLGETWPERLEDTALGQGFPDVNREVCYRESLFVGYRYYDAVGVEPAYPFGFGLSYTSFAYRDLRIAGDVVSFVLENTGCREGAEVVQVYVSPAKGVVPPPAPRQDLAAFEKVLLAPGEKRCVEMALPVEAFRSWDARAHSWCERLGAYEVRVASSSRDVRLSTYVDVGFEEGAVRLSLCDAPTACAIPASSADVSSRDLYESPYPGCFVSDEAARAFESLYGDGIPVPPPVTPLTIDSTVEDMGAVWLGRRMFRIIDRVMAGPTGKMDHVQRTMMREMAANMPLRSLTTSGVPLAAVEGFVHMLNGHYLSGLAQVVRALVRAWTHG
;
A
#
# COMPACT_ATOMS: atom_id res chain seq x y z
N VAL A 1 -19.75 -1.26 -21.37
CA VAL A 1 -20.06 -1.58 -22.79
C VAL A 1 -19.40 -0.54 -23.67
N ASP A 2 -19.63 0.76 -23.48
CA ASP A 2 -19.23 1.86 -24.36
C ASP A 2 -17.71 1.94 -24.64
N ILE A 3 -16.87 1.58 -23.64
CA ILE A 3 -15.43 1.45 -23.86
C ILE A 3 -15.12 0.28 -24.79
N LEU A 4 -15.76 -0.90 -24.58
CA LEU A 4 -15.51 -2.09 -25.40
C LEU A 4 -16.04 -1.96 -26.82
N SER A 5 -17.16 -1.21 -27.03
CA SER A 5 -17.69 -0.88 -28.33
C SER A 5 -16.87 0.20 -29.06
N GLY A 6 -16.04 0.95 -28.31
CA GLY A 6 -15.24 2.04 -28.83
C GLY A 6 -15.97 3.39 -28.91
N ASP A 7 -17.16 3.49 -28.32
CA ASP A 7 -17.93 4.74 -28.28
C ASP A 7 -17.29 5.75 -27.30
N VAL A 8 -16.63 5.25 -26.25
CA VAL A 8 -15.88 6.04 -25.27
C VAL A 8 -14.42 5.63 -25.28
N ASN A 9 -13.52 6.59 -25.40
CA ASN A 9 -12.09 6.38 -25.27
C ASN A 9 -11.72 6.28 -23.78
N PRO A 10 -11.11 5.17 -23.30
CA PRO A 10 -10.67 5.06 -21.93
C PRO A 10 -9.59 6.09 -21.60
N SER A 11 -9.63 6.63 -20.41
CA SER A 11 -8.66 7.62 -19.92
C SER A 11 -8.36 7.50 -18.42
N GLY A 12 -8.82 6.41 -17.80
CA GLY A 12 -8.51 6.11 -16.41
C GLY A 12 -7.08 5.61 -16.27
N LYS A 13 -6.46 5.92 -15.13
CA LYS A 13 -5.15 5.39 -14.74
C LYS A 13 -5.29 4.59 -13.45
N LEU A 14 -4.45 3.58 -13.29
CA LEU A 14 -4.40 2.81 -12.05
C LEU A 14 -3.89 3.69 -10.91
N GLY A 15 -4.64 3.73 -9.82
CA GLY A 15 -4.27 4.44 -8.58
C GLY A 15 -3.36 3.63 -7.66
N GLU A 16 -2.94 2.44 -8.09
CA GLU A 16 -2.06 1.52 -7.36
C GLU A 16 -1.19 0.70 -8.32
N THR A 17 -0.18 0.04 -7.79
CA THR A 17 0.69 -0.87 -8.54
C THR A 17 0.18 -2.29 -8.41
N TRP A 18 0.01 -3.00 -9.52
CA TRP A 18 -0.46 -4.39 -9.55
C TRP A 18 0.73 -5.33 -9.73
N PRO A 19 1.00 -6.20 -8.76
CA PRO A 19 2.06 -7.20 -8.86
C PRO A 19 1.72 -8.31 -9.85
N GLU A 20 2.71 -9.05 -10.32
CA GLU A 20 2.47 -10.30 -11.03
C GLU A 20 2.04 -11.43 -10.09
N ARG A 21 2.56 -11.44 -8.87
CA ARG A 21 2.31 -12.46 -7.85
C ARG A 21 2.08 -11.84 -6.49
N LEU A 22 1.39 -12.57 -5.62
CA LEU A 22 1.19 -12.13 -4.23
C LEU A 22 2.51 -11.96 -3.47
N GLU A 23 3.48 -12.82 -3.76
CA GLU A 23 4.81 -12.81 -3.14
C GLU A 23 5.63 -11.57 -3.51
N ASP A 24 5.26 -10.89 -4.60
CA ASP A 24 5.91 -9.65 -5.05
C ASP A 24 5.41 -8.41 -4.30
N THR A 25 4.42 -8.56 -3.42
CA THR A 25 3.89 -7.44 -2.61
C THR A 25 4.76 -7.14 -1.40
N ALA A 26 4.73 -5.90 -0.92
CA ALA A 26 5.47 -5.48 0.27
C ALA A 26 5.10 -6.28 1.54
N LEU A 27 3.89 -6.79 1.62
CA LEU A 27 3.40 -7.57 2.75
C LEU A 27 3.72 -9.06 2.60
N GLY A 28 3.97 -9.54 1.37
CA GLY A 28 4.25 -10.94 1.09
C GLY A 28 3.21 -11.87 1.73
N GLN A 29 3.68 -12.89 2.46
CA GLN A 29 2.84 -13.81 3.22
C GLN A 29 2.52 -13.34 4.66
N GLY A 30 2.95 -12.14 5.03
CA GLY A 30 2.79 -11.59 6.39
C GLY A 30 1.42 -10.95 6.66
N PHE A 31 0.45 -11.08 5.76
CA PHE A 31 -0.91 -10.58 5.97
C PHE A 31 -1.95 -11.72 5.85
N PRO A 32 -2.90 -11.84 6.77
CA PRO A 32 -3.06 -11.04 8.00
C PRO A 32 -1.96 -11.32 9.02
N ASP A 33 -1.55 -10.29 9.78
CA ASP A 33 -0.54 -10.47 10.83
C ASP A 33 -1.14 -11.36 11.94
N VAL A 34 -0.40 -12.39 12.32
CA VAL A 34 -0.81 -13.33 13.37
C VAL A 34 -0.95 -12.70 14.76
N ASN A 35 -0.61 -11.43 14.89
CA ASN A 35 -0.36 -10.77 16.16
C ASN A 35 -1.43 -9.77 16.60
N ARG A 36 -2.61 -9.74 15.96
CA ARG A 36 -3.73 -8.83 16.27
C ARG A 36 -3.41 -7.32 16.14
N GLU A 37 -2.16 -6.98 15.94
CA GLU A 37 -1.71 -5.63 15.67
C GLU A 37 -1.22 -5.56 14.22
N VAL A 38 -1.76 -4.63 13.45
CA VAL A 38 -1.31 -4.38 12.10
C VAL A 38 -0.25 -3.29 12.14
N CYS A 39 0.99 -3.67 11.88
CA CYS A 39 2.08 -2.73 11.73
C CYS A 39 2.25 -2.40 10.24
N TYR A 40 2.23 -1.11 9.89
CA TYR A 40 2.51 -0.64 8.52
C TYR A 40 4.02 -0.72 8.25
N ARG A 41 4.51 -1.93 8.08
CA ARG A 41 5.95 -2.27 8.00
C ARG A 41 6.61 -1.76 6.73
N GLU A 42 5.81 -1.45 5.70
CA GLU A 42 6.29 -0.82 4.47
C GLU A 42 6.81 0.60 4.71
N SER A 43 6.35 1.26 5.79
CA SER A 43 6.75 2.63 6.13
C SER A 43 6.54 3.58 4.94
N LEU A 44 7.60 4.21 4.43
CA LEU A 44 7.57 5.08 3.26
C LEU A 44 7.47 4.33 1.93
N PHE A 45 7.76 3.03 1.92
CA PHE A 45 7.82 2.22 0.71
C PHE A 45 6.48 1.56 0.41
N VAL A 46 5.46 2.38 0.14
CA VAL A 46 4.11 1.95 -0.23
C VAL A 46 3.93 2.06 -1.76
N GLY A 47 3.26 1.07 -2.36
CA GLY A 47 2.94 1.08 -3.78
C GLY A 47 4.18 1.14 -4.66
N TYR A 48 4.20 2.02 -5.68
CA TYR A 48 5.32 2.12 -6.62
C TYR A 48 6.68 2.42 -5.96
N ARG A 49 6.68 3.10 -4.81
CA ARG A 49 7.92 3.38 -4.05
C ARG A 49 8.60 2.08 -3.61
N TYR A 50 7.81 1.09 -3.21
CA TYR A 50 8.31 -0.23 -2.86
C TYR A 50 8.91 -0.93 -4.08
N TYR A 51 8.16 -1.07 -5.18
CA TYR A 51 8.62 -1.75 -6.38
C TYR A 51 9.85 -1.08 -7.00
N ASP A 52 9.97 0.25 -6.89
CA ASP A 52 11.15 0.98 -7.30
C ASP A 52 12.35 0.68 -6.40
N ALA A 53 12.15 0.60 -5.07
CA ALA A 53 13.23 0.34 -4.11
C ALA A 53 13.82 -1.07 -4.26
N VAL A 54 12.94 -2.08 -4.41
CA VAL A 54 13.36 -3.50 -4.50
C VAL A 54 13.70 -3.95 -5.93
N GLY A 55 13.37 -3.12 -6.95
CA GLY A 55 13.64 -3.46 -8.35
C GLY A 55 12.76 -4.58 -8.92
N VAL A 56 11.61 -4.83 -8.31
CA VAL A 56 10.62 -5.80 -8.82
C VAL A 56 9.76 -5.15 -9.89
N GLU A 57 9.62 -5.83 -11.04
CA GLU A 57 8.78 -5.36 -12.13
C GLU A 57 7.32 -5.74 -11.87
N PRO A 58 6.38 -4.78 -11.82
CA PRO A 58 4.96 -5.07 -11.63
C PRO A 58 4.29 -5.47 -12.94
N ALA A 59 3.18 -6.21 -12.86
CA ALA A 59 2.32 -6.49 -14.02
C ALA A 59 1.77 -5.18 -14.62
N TYR A 60 1.33 -4.25 -13.75
CA TYR A 60 0.90 -2.90 -14.15
C TYR A 60 1.40 -1.88 -13.13
N PRO A 61 2.21 -0.90 -13.57
CA PRO A 61 2.72 0.13 -12.65
C PRO A 61 1.63 1.13 -12.24
N PHE A 62 1.85 1.83 -11.15
CA PHE A 62 1.03 2.98 -10.75
C PHE A 62 0.95 4.00 -11.91
N GLY A 63 -0.23 4.52 -12.15
CA GLY A 63 -0.47 5.47 -13.23
C GLY A 63 -0.62 4.84 -14.61
N PHE A 64 -0.53 3.50 -14.75
CA PHE A 64 -0.77 2.82 -16.02
C PHE A 64 -2.21 3.00 -16.51
N GLY A 65 -2.38 3.15 -17.82
CA GLY A 65 -3.68 3.22 -18.46
C GLY A 65 -3.58 3.03 -19.97
N LEU A 66 -4.69 2.62 -20.57
CA LEU A 66 -4.83 2.41 -22.01
C LEU A 66 -5.65 3.53 -22.63
N SER A 67 -5.41 3.78 -23.91
CA SER A 67 -6.18 4.73 -24.73
C SER A 67 -6.31 4.22 -26.16
N TYR A 68 -7.36 4.62 -26.86
CA TYR A 68 -7.54 4.39 -28.28
C TYR A 68 -6.88 5.47 -29.15
N THR A 69 -6.12 6.38 -28.52
CA THR A 69 -5.27 7.38 -29.20
C THR A 69 -3.87 7.35 -28.61
N SER A 70 -2.97 8.13 -29.18
CA SER A 70 -1.57 8.21 -28.75
C SER A 70 -1.20 9.65 -28.42
N PHE A 71 -0.31 9.83 -27.46
CA PHE A 71 0.15 11.13 -27.02
C PHE A 71 1.66 11.27 -27.16
N ALA A 72 2.12 12.44 -27.61
CA ALA A 72 3.53 12.82 -27.64
C ALA A 72 3.79 13.96 -26.64
N TYR A 73 4.91 13.88 -25.96
CA TYR A 73 5.38 14.85 -24.97
C TYR A 73 6.63 15.53 -25.51
N ARG A 74 6.71 16.87 -25.47
CA ARG A 74 7.82 17.66 -26.06
C ARG A 74 8.10 18.89 -25.22
N ASP A 75 9.26 19.50 -25.46
CA ASP A 75 9.63 20.86 -25.06
C ASP A 75 9.52 21.10 -23.54
N LEU A 76 10.07 20.18 -22.73
CA LEU A 76 10.11 20.33 -21.28
C LEU A 76 10.90 21.60 -20.89
N ARG A 77 10.30 22.41 -20.03
CA ARG A 77 10.90 23.64 -19.46
C ARG A 77 10.60 23.73 -17.99
N ILE A 78 11.52 24.35 -17.28
CA ILE A 78 11.39 24.65 -15.84
C ILE A 78 11.55 26.16 -15.67
N ALA A 79 10.63 26.79 -14.95
CA ALA A 79 10.68 28.22 -14.63
C ALA A 79 10.18 28.44 -13.19
N GLY A 80 11.08 28.77 -12.27
CA GLY A 80 10.76 28.87 -10.84
C GLY A 80 10.36 27.51 -10.29
N ASP A 81 9.13 27.39 -9.82
CA ASP A 81 8.51 26.13 -9.34
C ASP A 81 7.61 25.47 -10.38
N VAL A 82 7.50 26.04 -11.59
CA VAL A 82 6.60 25.56 -12.63
C VAL A 82 7.33 24.67 -13.63
N VAL A 83 6.78 23.50 -13.85
CA VAL A 83 7.13 22.56 -14.94
C VAL A 83 6.16 22.79 -16.09
N SER A 84 6.66 23.04 -17.31
CA SER A 84 5.85 23.18 -18.49
C SER A 84 6.36 22.31 -19.65
N PHE A 85 5.45 21.78 -20.45
CA PHE A 85 5.76 20.98 -21.64
C PHE A 85 4.58 20.98 -22.61
N VAL A 86 4.82 20.56 -23.86
CA VAL A 86 3.78 20.42 -24.86
C VAL A 86 3.30 18.98 -24.92
N LEU A 87 1.99 18.78 -24.72
CA LEU A 87 1.29 17.53 -24.95
C LEU A 87 0.53 17.59 -26.27
N GLU A 88 0.70 16.60 -27.14
CA GLU A 88 0.07 16.48 -28.45
C GLU A 88 -0.69 15.14 -28.55
N ASN A 89 -1.94 15.17 -28.97
CA ASN A 89 -2.66 13.97 -29.39
C ASN A 89 -2.25 13.64 -30.83
N THR A 90 -1.44 12.60 -31.00
CA THR A 90 -0.90 12.17 -32.31
C THR A 90 -1.77 11.13 -33.01
N GLY A 91 -2.85 10.67 -32.36
CA GLY A 91 -3.77 9.70 -32.94
C GLY A 91 -4.96 10.35 -33.65
N CYS A 92 -5.89 9.52 -34.09
CA CYS A 92 -7.05 9.92 -34.87
C CYS A 92 -8.36 10.08 -34.07
N ARG A 93 -8.31 9.90 -32.75
CA ARG A 93 -9.46 10.02 -31.84
C ARG A 93 -9.21 11.05 -30.76
N GLU A 94 -10.28 11.73 -30.34
CA GLU A 94 -10.24 12.53 -29.12
C GLU A 94 -9.92 11.61 -27.92
N GLY A 95 -9.10 12.10 -27.02
CA GLY A 95 -8.74 11.35 -25.82
C GLY A 95 -8.15 12.22 -24.74
N ALA A 96 -8.25 11.75 -23.50
CA ALA A 96 -7.63 12.40 -22.38
C ALA A 96 -6.42 11.60 -21.88
N GLU A 97 -5.34 12.31 -21.61
CA GLU A 97 -4.14 11.78 -20.95
C GLU A 97 -4.04 12.33 -19.53
N VAL A 98 -3.62 11.50 -18.58
CA VAL A 98 -3.24 11.96 -17.25
C VAL A 98 -1.72 12.03 -17.22
N VAL A 99 -1.22 13.24 -17.35
CA VAL A 99 0.21 13.53 -17.27
C VAL A 99 0.65 13.55 -15.80
N GLN A 100 1.81 12.99 -15.49
CA GLN A 100 2.31 12.80 -14.15
C GLN A 100 3.72 13.37 -14.05
N VAL A 101 4.00 14.15 -13.00
CA VAL A 101 5.34 14.68 -12.76
C VAL A 101 5.88 14.06 -11.48
N TYR A 102 7.03 13.42 -11.61
CA TYR A 102 7.76 12.81 -10.51
C TYR A 102 9.05 13.59 -10.24
N VAL A 103 9.42 13.64 -8.97
CA VAL A 103 10.71 14.16 -8.52
C VAL A 103 11.54 13.02 -7.93
N SER A 104 12.80 12.95 -8.34
CA SER A 104 13.73 11.89 -7.95
C SER A 104 15.00 12.56 -7.38
N PRO A 105 15.24 12.48 -6.05
CA PRO A 105 16.42 13.09 -5.45
C PRO A 105 17.69 12.37 -5.91
N ALA A 106 18.77 13.13 -6.17
CA ALA A 106 20.09 12.56 -6.38
C ALA A 106 20.57 11.86 -5.09
N LYS A 107 21.49 10.90 -5.27
CA LYS A 107 22.02 10.14 -4.13
C LYS A 107 22.63 11.07 -3.06
N GLY A 108 22.15 10.95 -1.83
CA GLY A 108 22.63 11.73 -0.69
C GLY A 108 21.91 13.06 -0.45
N VAL A 109 20.99 13.47 -1.33
CA VAL A 109 20.15 14.68 -1.13
C VAL A 109 19.16 14.44 -0.01
N VAL A 110 18.48 13.30 -0.04
CA VAL A 110 17.60 12.88 1.05
C VAL A 110 18.29 11.76 1.84
N PRO A 111 18.39 11.88 3.18
CA PRO A 111 18.96 10.81 4.00
C PRO A 111 18.14 9.53 3.85
N PRO A 112 18.79 8.34 3.79
CA PRO A 112 18.05 7.08 3.83
C PRO A 112 17.35 6.93 5.20
N PRO A 113 16.15 6.28 5.21
CA PRO A 113 15.47 5.70 4.07
C PRO A 113 14.72 6.74 3.24
N ALA A 114 14.84 6.70 1.91
CA ALA A 114 14.16 7.61 1.00
C ALA A 114 13.64 6.89 -0.25
N PRO A 115 12.40 7.19 -0.71
CA PRO A 115 11.92 6.70 -1.98
C PRO A 115 12.81 7.16 -3.14
N ARG A 116 12.86 6.35 -4.22
CA ARG A 116 13.63 6.72 -5.42
C ARG A 116 12.99 7.87 -6.20
N GLN A 117 11.68 7.97 -6.13
CA GLN A 117 10.89 9.06 -6.73
C GLN A 117 9.57 9.25 -6.00
N ASP A 118 9.03 10.46 -6.09
CA ASP A 118 7.72 10.82 -5.56
C ASP A 118 6.88 11.52 -6.63
N LEU A 119 5.58 11.18 -6.71
CA LEU A 119 4.63 11.90 -7.54
C LEU A 119 4.41 13.30 -6.94
N ALA A 120 4.85 14.33 -7.66
CA ALA A 120 4.75 15.71 -7.21
C ALA A 120 3.50 16.42 -7.73
N ALA A 121 3.12 16.15 -9.00
CA ALA A 121 1.93 16.76 -9.60
C ALA A 121 1.34 15.85 -10.67
N PHE A 122 0.06 16.03 -10.99
CA PHE A 122 -0.60 15.38 -12.12
C PHE A 122 -1.76 16.24 -12.62
N GLU A 123 -2.07 16.10 -13.91
CA GLU A 123 -3.20 16.77 -14.56
C GLU A 123 -3.83 15.88 -15.62
N LYS A 124 -5.15 15.94 -15.76
CA LYS A 124 -5.88 15.25 -16.83
C LYS A 124 -6.23 16.23 -17.94
N VAL A 125 -5.68 15.99 -19.13
CA VAL A 125 -5.77 16.87 -20.29
C VAL A 125 -6.54 16.18 -21.42
N LEU A 126 -7.68 16.74 -21.84
CA LEU A 126 -8.46 16.26 -22.97
C LEU A 126 -7.99 16.98 -24.25
N LEU A 127 -7.69 16.22 -25.31
CA LEU A 127 -7.20 16.73 -26.58
C LEU A 127 -7.95 16.12 -27.76
N ALA A 128 -8.37 16.96 -28.70
CA ALA A 128 -8.85 16.53 -30.02
C ALA A 128 -7.70 15.93 -30.85
N PRO A 129 -7.99 15.15 -31.91
CA PRO A 129 -6.97 14.65 -32.82
C PRO A 129 -6.09 15.78 -33.39
N GLY A 130 -4.77 15.66 -33.26
CA GLY A 130 -3.79 16.66 -33.71
C GLY A 130 -3.68 17.90 -32.80
N GLU A 131 -4.50 18.02 -31.75
CA GLU A 131 -4.42 19.15 -30.84
C GLU A 131 -3.13 19.09 -30.01
N LYS A 132 -2.54 20.29 -29.81
CA LYS A 132 -1.38 20.53 -28.96
C LYS A 132 -1.76 21.48 -27.85
N ARG A 133 -1.32 21.18 -26.64
CA ARG A 133 -1.55 22.05 -25.49
C ARG A 133 -0.27 22.19 -24.67
N CYS A 134 0.05 23.40 -24.28
CA CYS A 134 1.04 23.63 -23.24
C CYS A 134 0.40 23.28 -21.90
N VAL A 135 1.02 22.35 -21.18
CA VAL A 135 0.62 21.95 -19.81
C VAL A 135 1.61 22.59 -18.85
N GLU A 136 1.08 23.26 -17.82
CA GLU A 136 1.88 23.95 -16.82
C GLU A 136 1.45 23.46 -15.43
N MET A 137 2.39 22.95 -14.65
CA MET A 137 2.13 22.45 -13.30
C MET A 137 3.12 23.04 -12.32
N ALA A 138 2.61 23.68 -11.28
CA ALA A 138 3.43 24.11 -10.15
C ALA A 138 3.77 22.88 -9.29
N LEU A 139 5.04 22.70 -8.92
CA LEU A 139 5.48 21.68 -8.01
C LEU A 139 5.34 22.19 -6.58
N PRO A 140 4.62 21.46 -5.72
CA PRO A 140 4.44 21.88 -4.34
C PRO A 140 5.76 21.78 -3.57
N VAL A 141 5.97 22.70 -2.63
CA VAL A 141 7.18 22.75 -1.80
C VAL A 141 7.40 21.43 -1.02
N GLU A 142 6.32 20.74 -0.68
CA GLU A 142 6.31 19.45 0.01
C GLU A 142 7.01 18.35 -0.78
N ALA A 143 7.05 18.44 -2.10
CA ALA A 143 7.75 17.48 -2.97
C ALA A 143 9.28 17.48 -2.73
N PHE A 144 9.81 18.54 -2.12
CA PHE A 144 11.24 18.73 -1.82
C PHE A 144 11.52 18.78 -0.31
N ARG A 145 10.59 18.30 0.48
CA ARG A 145 10.73 18.21 1.95
C ARG A 145 10.61 16.75 2.40
N SER A 146 11.27 16.42 3.48
CA SER A 146 11.06 15.15 4.18
C SER A 146 10.75 15.42 5.66
N TRP A 147 9.89 14.56 6.23
CA TRP A 147 9.58 14.62 7.65
C TRP A 147 10.76 14.11 8.47
N ASP A 148 11.19 14.89 9.45
CA ASP A 148 12.16 14.45 10.46
C ASP A 148 11.38 14.09 11.74
N ALA A 149 11.31 12.80 12.05
CA ALA A 149 10.58 12.30 13.20
C ALA A 149 11.21 12.73 14.55
N ARG A 150 12.51 12.99 14.59
CA ARG A 150 13.20 13.45 15.81
C ARG A 150 12.96 14.92 16.09
N ALA A 151 13.00 15.72 15.03
CA ALA A 151 12.74 17.15 15.11
C ALA A 151 11.25 17.49 15.13
N HIS A 152 10.35 16.52 14.83
CA HIS A 152 8.92 16.70 14.63
C HIS A 152 8.60 17.84 13.65
N SER A 153 9.36 17.92 12.55
CA SER A 153 9.25 19.00 11.56
C SER A 153 9.56 18.54 10.15
N TRP A 154 9.03 19.28 9.17
CA TRP A 154 9.42 19.15 7.78
C TRP A 154 10.78 19.80 7.55
N CYS A 155 11.68 19.05 6.95
CA CYS A 155 13.02 19.52 6.59
C CYS A 155 13.14 19.70 5.08
N GLU A 156 13.61 20.86 4.66
CA GLU A 156 13.92 21.18 3.27
C GLU A 156 15.15 20.38 2.81
N ARG A 157 15.05 19.81 1.59
CA ARG A 157 16.11 18.99 1.00
C ARG A 157 16.69 19.68 -0.21
N LEU A 158 17.78 20.37 0.01
CA LEU A 158 18.55 21.08 -1.01
C LEU A 158 19.37 20.12 -1.84
N GLY A 159 19.56 20.43 -3.12
CA GLY A 159 20.46 19.72 -4.01
C GLY A 159 19.82 19.28 -5.33
N ALA A 160 20.51 18.39 -6.05
CA ALA A 160 20.11 17.98 -7.39
C ALA A 160 18.96 16.97 -7.36
N TYR A 161 17.97 17.19 -8.22
CA TYR A 161 16.83 16.32 -8.46
C TYR A 161 16.66 16.08 -9.96
N GLU A 162 16.17 14.91 -10.32
CA GLU A 162 15.62 14.66 -11.65
C GLU A 162 14.10 14.90 -11.62
N VAL A 163 13.63 15.82 -12.44
CA VAL A 163 12.20 16.05 -12.70
C VAL A 163 11.81 15.23 -13.92
N ARG A 164 10.83 14.35 -13.77
CA ARG A 164 10.36 13.41 -14.78
C ARG A 164 8.91 13.68 -15.13
N VAL A 165 8.62 13.87 -16.40
CA VAL A 165 7.24 13.91 -16.92
C VAL A 165 6.94 12.55 -17.52
N ALA A 166 5.87 11.92 -17.08
CA ALA A 166 5.59 10.51 -17.36
C ALA A 166 4.10 10.27 -17.62
N SER A 167 3.79 9.15 -18.28
CA SER A 167 2.42 8.64 -18.43
C SER A 167 2.07 7.60 -17.35
N SER A 168 3.07 7.08 -16.66
CA SER A 168 2.98 6.19 -15.48
C SER A 168 4.29 6.27 -14.68
N SER A 169 4.34 5.66 -13.50
CA SER A 169 5.56 5.62 -12.67
C SER A 169 6.77 4.96 -13.37
N ARG A 170 6.54 4.19 -14.43
CA ARG A 170 7.57 3.48 -15.20
C ARG A 170 7.73 3.98 -16.64
N ASP A 171 6.79 4.76 -17.17
CA ASP A 171 6.81 5.27 -18.53
C ASP A 171 7.17 6.76 -18.56
N VAL A 172 8.46 7.04 -18.36
CA VAL A 172 9.01 8.40 -18.39
C VAL A 172 9.13 8.88 -19.83
N ARG A 173 8.53 10.01 -20.14
CA ARG A 173 8.49 10.62 -21.49
C ARG A 173 9.49 11.73 -21.67
N LEU A 174 9.67 12.55 -20.64
CA LEU A 174 10.65 13.62 -20.62
C LEU A 174 11.32 13.67 -19.26
N SER A 175 12.58 14.05 -19.19
CA SER A 175 13.24 14.34 -17.91
C SER A 175 14.28 15.45 -18.05
N THR A 176 14.55 16.11 -16.93
CA THR A 176 15.63 17.09 -16.81
C THR A 176 16.12 17.12 -15.36
N TYR A 177 17.35 17.61 -15.17
CA TYR A 177 17.93 17.80 -13.85
C TYR A 177 17.77 19.25 -13.39
N VAL A 178 17.46 19.41 -12.10
CA VAL A 178 17.32 20.69 -11.43
C VAL A 178 18.07 20.68 -10.12
N ASP A 179 18.63 21.83 -9.76
CA ASP A 179 19.12 22.10 -8.41
C ASP A 179 18.01 22.79 -7.62
N VAL A 180 17.70 22.28 -6.44
CA VAL A 180 16.61 22.74 -5.59
C VAL A 180 17.15 23.67 -4.52
N GLY A 181 16.65 24.90 -4.52
CA GLY A 181 16.85 25.89 -3.46
C GLY A 181 15.52 26.34 -2.88
N PHE A 182 15.58 27.05 -1.76
CA PHE A 182 14.41 27.67 -1.12
C PHE A 182 14.67 29.16 -0.91
N GLU A 183 13.67 29.95 -1.20
CA GLU A 183 13.72 31.40 -1.01
C GLU A 183 12.38 31.85 -0.40
N GLU A 184 12.43 32.46 0.79
CA GLU A 184 11.23 32.89 1.54
C GLU A 184 10.19 31.76 1.74
N GLY A 185 10.65 30.51 1.86
CA GLY A 185 9.79 29.33 2.02
C GLY A 185 9.18 28.77 0.72
N ALA A 186 9.43 29.40 -0.43
CA ALA A 186 9.07 28.90 -1.74
C ALA A 186 10.21 28.11 -2.37
N VAL A 187 9.88 27.05 -3.12
CA VAL A 187 10.89 26.27 -3.87
C VAL A 187 11.36 27.04 -5.11
N ARG A 188 12.66 26.98 -5.36
CA ARG A 188 13.30 27.51 -6.56
C ARG A 188 14.04 26.38 -7.26
N LEU A 189 13.68 26.14 -8.52
CA LEU A 189 14.31 25.15 -9.37
C LEU A 189 15.20 25.86 -10.41
N SER A 190 16.45 25.43 -10.47
CA SER A 190 17.41 25.90 -11.49
C SER A 190 17.90 24.72 -12.29
N LEU A 191 17.91 24.83 -13.64
CA LEU A 191 18.44 23.76 -14.47
C LEU A 191 19.91 23.50 -14.15
N CYS A 192 20.28 22.24 -14.02
CA CYS A 192 21.65 21.80 -13.82
C CYS A 192 21.99 20.60 -14.71
N ASP A 193 23.28 20.34 -14.87
CA ASP A 193 23.73 19.13 -15.54
C ASP A 193 23.47 17.90 -14.66
N ALA A 194 23.34 16.74 -15.30
CA ALA A 194 23.19 15.47 -14.60
C ALA A 194 24.34 15.31 -13.58
N PRO A 195 24.05 15.15 -12.28
CA PRO A 195 25.09 14.95 -11.30
C PRO A 195 25.88 13.67 -11.60
N THR A 196 27.19 13.74 -11.54
CA THR A 196 28.13 12.64 -11.92
C THR A 196 27.87 11.33 -11.13
N ALA A 197 27.07 11.37 -10.06
CA ALA A 197 26.71 10.23 -9.23
C ALA A 197 25.26 9.73 -9.46
N CYS A 198 24.50 10.32 -10.40
CA CYS A 198 23.08 9.98 -10.62
C CYS A 198 22.88 8.97 -11.78
N ALA A 199 23.79 8.04 -11.97
CA ALA A 199 23.47 6.85 -12.74
C ALA A 199 22.63 5.92 -11.85
N ILE A 200 21.31 6.14 -11.80
CA ILE A 200 20.39 5.06 -11.47
C ILE A 200 20.51 4.09 -12.65
N PRO A 201 21.04 2.86 -12.48
CA PRO A 201 21.01 1.92 -13.58
C PRO A 201 19.56 1.72 -13.97
N ALA A 202 19.22 2.12 -15.18
CA ALA A 202 18.02 1.64 -15.83
C ALA A 202 18.15 0.12 -15.86
N SER A 203 17.23 -0.58 -15.18
CA SER A 203 17.22 -2.03 -15.00
C SER A 203 18.52 -2.61 -14.39
N SER A 204 18.58 -2.77 -13.10
CA SER A 204 19.45 -3.79 -12.49
C SER A 204 18.80 -5.16 -12.69
N ALA A 205 18.92 -5.70 -13.89
CA ALA A 205 18.53 -7.07 -14.21
C ALA A 205 19.42 -8.13 -13.52
N ASP A 206 20.28 -7.73 -12.58
CA ASP A 206 21.28 -8.60 -11.97
C ASP A 206 21.23 -8.72 -10.44
N VAL A 207 20.18 -8.21 -9.79
CA VAL A 207 19.92 -8.58 -8.41
C VAL A 207 18.86 -9.68 -8.42
N SER A 208 19.30 -10.91 -8.24
CA SER A 208 18.40 -12.05 -8.05
C SER A 208 17.40 -11.67 -6.95
N SER A 209 16.12 -11.62 -7.29
CA SER A 209 15.02 -11.31 -6.36
C SER A 209 14.97 -12.26 -5.15
N ARG A 210 15.73 -13.36 -5.17
CA ARG A 210 15.84 -14.32 -4.07
C ARG A 210 16.71 -13.83 -2.91
N ASP A 211 17.72 -13.00 -3.17
CA ASP A 211 18.65 -12.55 -2.11
C ASP A 211 18.09 -11.41 -1.27
N LEU A 212 16.97 -10.81 -1.70
CA LEU A 212 16.28 -9.75 -0.97
C LEU A 212 15.25 -10.26 0.07
N TYR A 213 14.96 -11.57 0.06
CA TYR A 213 13.92 -12.18 0.88
C TYR A 213 14.39 -12.81 2.19
N GLU A 214 15.70 -12.83 2.47
CA GLU A 214 16.22 -13.27 3.77
C GLU A 214 16.30 -12.12 4.78
N SER A 215 15.16 -11.52 5.10
CA SER A 215 15.05 -10.64 6.26
C SER A 215 15.12 -11.48 7.55
N PRO A 216 15.82 -11.02 8.60
CA PRO A 216 15.80 -11.68 9.91
C PRO A 216 14.42 -11.72 10.57
N TYR A 217 13.44 -11.05 9.98
CA TYR A 217 12.05 -11.04 10.38
C TYR A 217 11.20 -11.78 9.34
N PRO A 218 11.01 -13.10 9.47
CA PRO A 218 10.27 -13.89 8.48
C PRO A 218 8.84 -13.34 8.32
N GLY A 219 8.51 -12.97 7.10
CA GLY A 219 7.18 -12.51 6.70
C GLY A 219 6.87 -11.02 6.91
N CYS A 220 7.86 -10.18 7.29
CA CYS A 220 7.57 -8.82 7.72
C CYS A 220 8.12 -7.70 6.85
N PHE A 221 9.27 -7.88 6.24
CA PHE A 221 9.92 -6.88 5.40
C PHE A 221 10.46 -7.50 4.14
N VAL A 222 10.25 -6.80 3.06
CA VAL A 222 10.65 -7.26 1.73
C VAL A 222 11.96 -6.59 1.31
N SER A 223 12.45 -5.61 2.08
CA SER A 223 13.77 -5.01 1.90
C SER A 223 14.36 -4.50 3.21
N ASP A 224 15.68 -4.54 3.34
CA ASP A 224 16.40 -3.93 4.46
C ASP A 224 16.16 -2.42 4.57
N GLU A 225 15.84 -1.75 3.46
CA GLU A 225 15.54 -0.33 3.44
C GLU A 225 14.18 -0.05 4.07
N ALA A 226 13.15 -0.85 3.79
CA ALA A 226 11.83 -0.73 4.41
C ALA A 226 11.92 -1.05 5.91
N ALA A 227 12.69 -2.06 6.31
CA ALA A 227 12.92 -2.38 7.71
C ALA A 227 13.58 -1.22 8.46
N ARG A 228 14.67 -0.66 7.91
CA ARG A 228 15.36 0.50 8.49
C ARG A 228 14.48 1.75 8.53
N ALA A 229 13.64 1.95 7.50
CA ALA A 229 12.67 3.04 7.49
C ALA A 229 11.67 2.91 8.64
N PHE A 230 11.11 1.72 8.81
CA PHE A 230 10.17 1.44 9.89
C PHE A 230 10.82 1.64 11.26
N GLU A 231 11.98 1.04 11.53
CA GLU A 231 12.71 1.20 12.78
C GLU A 231 13.07 2.66 13.08
N SER A 232 13.48 3.42 12.05
CA SER A 232 13.80 4.85 12.18
C SER A 232 12.59 5.70 12.55
N LEU A 233 11.39 5.35 12.06
CA LEU A 233 10.16 6.10 12.31
C LEU A 233 9.45 5.65 13.59
N TYR A 234 9.51 4.37 13.91
CA TYR A 234 8.84 3.80 15.07
C TYR A 234 9.62 3.98 16.39
N GLY A 235 10.94 4.01 16.32
CA GLY A 235 11.83 4.31 17.45
C GLY A 235 12.22 3.12 18.32
N ASP A 236 11.38 2.11 18.49
CA ASP A 236 11.53 1.02 19.47
C ASP A 236 11.57 -0.41 18.87
N GLY A 237 11.87 -0.53 17.59
CA GLY A 237 11.83 -1.83 16.91
C GLY A 237 10.40 -2.34 16.69
N ILE A 238 10.29 -3.55 16.15
CA ILE A 238 8.98 -4.13 15.82
C ILE A 238 8.30 -4.61 17.11
N PRO A 239 7.03 -4.22 17.37
CA PRO A 239 6.32 -4.70 18.53
C PRO A 239 6.27 -6.23 18.59
N VAL A 240 6.63 -6.79 19.74
CA VAL A 240 6.43 -8.22 19.99
C VAL A 240 4.94 -8.46 20.17
N PRO A 241 4.36 -9.45 19.48
CA PRO A 241 2.96 -9.74 19.59
C PRO A 241 2.58 -10.04 21.05
N PRO A 242 1.43 -9.52 21.54
CA PRO A 242 0.94 -9.89 22.86
C PRO A 242 0.66 -11.40 22.90
N PRO A 243 0.83 -12.04 24.05
CA PRO A 243 0.52 -13.45 24.19
C PRO A 243 -0.96 -13.70 23.86
N VAL A 244 -1.23 -14.81 23.17
CA VAL A 244 -2.60 -15.20 22.76
C VAL A 244 -3.53 -15.38 23.97
N THR A 245 -2.98 -15.68 25.14
CA THR A 245 -3.70 -15.87 26.40
C THR A 245 -3.32 -14.79 27.42
N PRO A 246 -4.27 -14.31 28.24
CA PRO A 246 -5.67 -14.71 28.30
C PRO A 246 -6.47 -14.26 27.06
N LEU A 247 -7.44 -15.07 26.64
CA LEU A 247 -8.34 -14.73 25.55
C LEU A 247 -9.21 -13.52 25.90
N THR A 248 -9.52 -12.71 24.91
CA THR A 248 -10.42 -11.55 25.01
C THR A 248 -11.58 -11.69 24.03
N ILE A 249 -12.52 -10.76 24.03
CA ILE A 249 -13.60 -10.72 23.03
C ILE A 249 -13.06 -10.44 21.60
N ASP A 250 -11.85 -9.88 21.51
CA ASP A 250 -11.15 -9.58 20.25
C ASP A 250 -10.27 -10.76 19.79
N SER A 251 -10.14 -11.80 20.62
CA SER A 251 -9.49 -13.06 20.20
C SER A 251 -10.25 -13.70 19.07
N THR A 252 -9.52 -14.29 18.11
CA THR A 252 -10.13 -14.97 16.98
C THR A 252 -10.67 -16.35 17.37
N VAL A 253 -11.48 -16.94 16.49
CA VAL A 253 -11.93 -18.34 16.66
C VAL A 253 -10.74 -19.29 16.64
N GLU A 254 -9.68 -19.00 15.86
CA GLU A 254 -8.44 -19.78 15.84
C GLU A 254 -7.68 -19.68 17.16
N ASP A 255 -7.60 -18.49 17.76
CA ASP A 255 -6.97 -18.27 19.06
C ASP A 255 -7.55 -19.13 20.18
N MET A 256 -8.84 -19.51 20.07
CA MET A 256 -9.45 -20.45 21.01
C MET A 256 -8.66 -21.77 21.07
N GLY A 257 -7.94 -22.12 20.00
CA GLY A 257 -7.07 -23.30 19.97
C GLY A 257 -5.93 -23.28 21.00
N ALA A 258 -5.57 -22.12 21.55
CA ALA A 258 -4.56 -22.01 22.60
C ALA A 258 -5.02 -22.65 23.92
N VAL A 259 -6.34 -22.70 24.20
CA VAL A 259 -6.91 -23.26 25.43
C VAL A 259 -7.62 -24.59 25.17
N TRP A 260 -7.66 -25.46 26.21
CA TRP A 260 -8.21 -26.82 26.08
C TRP A 260 -9.67 -26.84 25.61
N LEU A 261 -10.54 -26.06 26.25
CA LEU A 261 -11.97 -25.99 25.92
C LEU A 261 -12.15 -25.45 24.49
N GLY A 262 -11.41 -24.42 24.15
CA GLY A 262 -11.43 -23.80 22.82
C GLY A 262 -11.01 -24.77 21.71
N ARG A 263 -9.96 -25.60 21.92
CA ARG A 263 -9.56 -26.65 20.97
C ARG A 263 -10.68 -27.65 20.67
N ARG A 264 -11.48 -27.99 21.65
CA ARG A 264 -12.64 -28.87 21.43
C ARG A 264 -13.73 -28.19 20.62
N MET A 265 -14.01 -26.94 20.94
CA MET A 265 -15.02 -26.15 20.21
C MET A 265 -14.60 -25.84 18.79
N PHE A 266 -13.34 -25.45 18.59
CA PHE A 266 -12.80 -25.21 17.25
C PHE A 266 -12.97 -26.43 16.33
N ARG A 267 -12.69 -27.63 16.83
CA ARG A 267 -12.90 -28.89 16.07
C ARG A 267 -14.36 -29.14 15.70
N ILE A 268 -15.31 -28.70 16.53
CA ILE A 268 -16.74 -28.81 16.22
C ILE A 268 -17.11 -27.78 15.15
N ILE A 269 -16.66 -26.54 15.29
CA ILE A 269 -16.89 -25.47 14.30
C ILE A 269 -16.28 -25.87 12.95
N ASP A 270 -15.04 -26.32 12.92
CA ASP A 270 -14.36 -26.79 11.69
C ASP A 270 -15.13 -27.94 11.02
N ARG A 271 -15.66 -28.87 11.82
CA ARG A 271 -16.48 -29.99 11.31
C ARG A 271 -17.84 -29.52 10.77
N VAL A 272 -18.47 -28.57 11.42
CA VAL A 272 -19.75 -27.99 10.97
C VAL A 272 -19.55 -27.18 9.69
N MET A 273 -18.48 -26.41 9.62
CA MET A 273 -18.11 -25.65 8.42
C MET A 273 -17.69 -26.57 7.27
N ALA A 274 -17.08 -27.70 7.57
CA ALA A 274 -16.76 -28.75 6.59
C ALA A 274 -17.98 -29.61 6.18
N GLY A 275 -19.17 -29.32 6.72
CA GLY A 275 -20.40 -30.11 6.60
C GLY A 275 -20.82 -30.49 5.17
N PRO A 276 -21.93 -31.27 4.97
CA PRO A 276 -22.27 -32.00 3.74
C PRO A 276 -22.74 -31.07 2.60
N THR A 277 -21.93 -30.08 2.27
CA THR A 277 -22.19 -29.15 1.18
C THR A 277 -21.59 -29.68 -0.11
N GLY A 278 -22.22 -30.69 -0.68
CA GLY A 278 -21.83 -31.30 -1.98
C GLY A 278 -21.85 -30.35 -3.19
N LYS A 279 -21.88 -29.03 -2.96
CA LYS A 279 -21.91 -28.00 -4.00
C LYS A 279 -20.78 -26.97 -3.90
N MET A 280 -19.98 -26.97 -2.83
CA MET A 280 -18.86 -26.03 -2.70
C MET A 280 -17.56 -26.66 -3.19
N ASP A 281 -16.81 -25.91 -4.01
CA ASP A 281 -15.48 -26.33 -4.44
C ASP A 281 -14.44 -26.19 -3.30
N HIS A 282 -13.23 -26.69 -3.53
CA HIS A 282 -12.15 -26.67 -2.53
C HIS A 282 -11.77 -25.23 -2.15
N VAL A 283 -11.72 -24.30 -3.10
CA VAL A 283 -11.34 -22.90 -2.88
C VAL A 283 -12.35 -22.19 -1.99
N GLN A 284 -13.64 -22.37 -2.28
CA GLN A 284 -14.73 -21.78 -1.48
C GLN A 284 -14.71 -22.30 -0.04
N ARG A 285 -14.45 -23.60 0.16
CA ARG A 285 -14.33 -24.19 1.51
C ARG A 285 -13.14 -23.64 2.27
N THR A 286 -11.98 -23.54 1.61
CA THR A 286 -10.78 -22.96 2.24
C THR A 286 -11.03 -21.51 2.62
N MET A 287 -11.57 -20.71 1.72
CA MET A 287 -11.90 -19.31 1.98
C MET A 287 -12.86 -19.14 3.16
N MET A 288 -13.93 -19.91 3.22
CA MET A 288 -14.89 -19.83 4.34
C MET A 288 -14.27 -20.28 5.67
N ARG A 289 -13.41 -21.28 5.64
CA ARG A 289 -12.68 -21.73 6.82
C ARG A 289 -11.74 -20.66 7.35
N GLU A 290 -10.94 -20.05 6.48
CA GLU A 290 -10.03 -18.96 6.83
C GLU A 290 -10.80 -17.73 7.36
N MET A 291 -11.89 -17.37 6.69
CA MET A 291 -12.75 -16.28 7.18
C MET A 291 -13.29 -16.58 8.58
N ALA A 292 -13.78 -17.79 8.82
CA ALA A 292 -14.31 -18.17 10.14
C ALA A 292 -13.22 -18.25 11.20
N ALA A 293 -12.05 -18.76 10.87
CA ALA A 293 -10.90 -18.87 11.79
C ALA A 293 -10.44 -17.48 12.27
N ASN A 294 -10.39 -16.53 11.37
CA ASN A 294 -9.94 -15.15 11.63
C ASN A 294 -11.03 -14.23 12.22
N MET A 295 -12.26 -14.71 12.38
CA MET A 295 -13.33 -13.91 13.01
C MET A 295 -13.07 -13.68 14.49
N PRO A 296 -13.10 -12.41 14.99
CA PRO A 296 -13.01 -12.14 16.40
C PRO A 296 -14.27 -12.65 17.12
N LEU A 297 -14.13 -13.10 18.36
CA LEU A 297 -15.26 -13.66 19.16
C LEU A 297 -16.41 -12.66 19.33
N ARG A 298 -16.10 -11.35 19.41
CA ARG A 298 -17.12 -10.30 19.46
C ARG A 298 -18.06 -10.29 18.25
N SER A 299 -17.65 -10.81 17.10
CA SER A 299 -18.50 -10.85 15.91
C SER A 299 -19.72 -11.78 16.05
N LEU A 300 -19.74 -12.63 17.09
CA LEU A 300 -20.96 -13.38 17.46
C LEU A 300 -22.12 -12.44 17.81
N THR A 301 -21.84 -11.20 18.22
CA THR A 301 -22.89 -10.20 18.48
C THR A 301 -23.65 -9.79 17.23
N THR A 302 -23.02 -9.84 16.05
CA THR A 302 -23.70 -9.56 14.76
C THR A 302 -24.73 -10.62 14.40
N SER A 303 -24.62 -11.83 15.01
CA SER A 303 -25.57 -12.92 14.87
C SER A 303 -26.66 -12.91 15.97
N GLY A 304 -26.79 -11.80 16.71
CA GLY A 304 -27.81 -11.64 17.75
C GLY A 304 -27.41 -12.18 19.12
N VAL A 305 -26.17 -12.64 19.32
CA VAL A 305 -25.69 -13.06 20.64
C VAL A 305 -25.41 -11.82 21.50
N PRO A 306 -25.99 -11.70 22.73
CA PRO A 306 -25.70 -10.57 23.62
C PRO A 306 -24.20 -10.48 23.95
N LEU A 307 -23.64 -9.27 23.97
CA LEU A 307 -22.22 -9.05 24.31
C LEU A 307 -21.84 -9.70 25.65
N ALA A 308 -22.68 -9.57 26.67
CA ALA A 308 -22.46 -10.17 27.97
C ALA A 308 -22.41 -11.73 27.93
N ALA A 309 -23.03 -12.36 26.92
CA ALA A 309 -22.91 -13.80 26.72
C ALA A 309 -21.56 -14.14 26.06
N VAL A 310 -21.08 -13.31 25.13
CA VAL A 310 -19.74 -13.47 24.56
C VAL A 310 -18.64 -13.30 25.60
N GLU A 311 -18.75 -12.29 26.46
CA GLU A 311 -17.83 -12.10 27.60
C GLU A 311 -17.84 -13.30 28.58
N GLY A 312 -19.03 -13.81 28.90
CA GLY A 312 -19.15 -15.01 29.72
C GLY A 312 -18.51 -16.24 29.08
N PHE A 313 -18.63 -16.36 27.78
CA PHE A 313 -17.99 -17.42 27.00
C PHE A 313 -16.44 -17.28 27.04
N VAL A 314 -15.92 -16.09 26.84
CA VAL A 314 -14.47 -15.81 26.98
C VAL A 314 -13.98 -16.13 28.40
N HIS A 315 -14.75 -15.80 29.42
CA HIS A 315 -14.46 -16.18 30.81
C HIS A 315 -14.34 -17.70 30.97
N MET A 316 -15.23 -18.46 30.35
CA MET A 316 -15.14 -19.94 30.37
C MET A 316 -13.87 -20.42 29.65
N LEU A 317 -13.53 -19.85 28.52
CA LEU A 317 -12.31 -20.20 27.77
C LEU A 317 -11.05 -19.95 28.59
N ASN A 318 -11.03 -18.92 29.43
CA ASN A 318 -9.94 -18.58 30.34
C ASN A 318 -9.94 -19.39 31.67
N GLY A 319 -10.77 -20.45 31.78
CA GLY A 319 -10.79 -21.37 32.93
C GLY A 319 -11.81 -21.06 34.01
N HIS A 320 -12.56 -19.97 33.89
CA HIS A 320 -13.62 -19.60 34.87
C HIS A 320 -14.97 -20.22 34.50
N TYR A 321 -15.04 -21.56 34.47
CA TYR A 321 -16.15 -22.31 33.89
C TYR A 321 -17.51 -21.99 34.49
N LEU A 322 -17.65 -22.03 35.84
CA LEU A 322 -18.93 -21.85 36.52
C LEU A 322 -19.43 -20.41 36.44
N SER A 323 -18.55 -19.43 36.68
CA SER A 323 -18.90 -18.00 36.61
C SER A 323 -19.22 -17.56 35.20
N GLY A 324 -18.44 -18.00 34.24
CA GLY A 324 -18.66 -17.73 32.82
C GLY A 324 -19.98 -18.34 32.32
N LEU A 325 -20.27 -19.61 32.66
CA LEU A 325 -21.54 -20.24 32.31
C LEU A 325 -22.74 -19.50 32.92
N ALA A 326 -22.64 -19.12 34.18
CA ALA A 326 -23.70 -18.35 34.86
C ALA A 326 -23.91 -16.96 34.17
N GLN A 327 -22.86 -16.34 33.66
CA GLN A 327 -22.94 -15.09 32.92
C GLN A 327 -23.62 -15.30 31.55
N VAL A 328 -23.23 -16.33 30.82
CA VAL A 328 -23.85 -16.70 29.53
C VAL A 328 -25.36 -16.93 29.69
N VAL A 329 -25.74 -17.79 30.64
CA VAL A 329 -27.14 -18.11 30.86
C VAL A 329 -27.95 -16.89 31.26
N ARG A 330 -27.46 -16.07 32.19
CA ARG A 330 -28.13 -14.81 32.57
C ARG A 330 -28.31 -13.85 31.41
N ALA A 331 -27.30 -13.71 30.56
CA ALA A 331 -27.34 -12.82 29.38
C ALA A 331 -28.39 -13.30 28.36
N LEU A 332 -28.42 -14.61 28.07
CA LEU A 332 -29.38 -15.20 27.14
C LEU A 332 -30.83 -15.13 27.68
N VAL A 333 -31.05 -15.43 28.95
CA VAL A 333 -32.38 -15.32 29.58
C VAL A 333 -32.89 -13.88 29.52
N ARG A 334 -32.05 -12.89 29.86
CA ARG A 334 -32.44 -11.47 29.78
C ARG A 334 -32.78 -11.06 28.34
N ALA A 335 -32.00 -11.49 27.35
CA ALA A 335 -32.30 -11.20 25.95
C ALA A 335 -33.63 -11.81 25.49
N TRP A 336 -33.97 -12.99 26.02
CA TRP A 336 -35.23 -13.68 25.68
C TRP A 336 -36.47 -13.11 26.38
N THR A 337 -36.29 -12.48 27.54
CA THR A 337 -37.40 -11.86 28.30
C THR A 337 -37.68 -10.40 27.95
N HIS A 338 -36.80 -9.73 27.21
CA HIS A 338 -36.89 -8.31 26.88
C HIS A 338 -36.88 -8.05 25.37
N GLY A 339 -36.79 -9.05 24.50
CA GLY A 339 -36.98 -9.01 23.06
C GLY A 339 -38.34 -9.62 22.70
#